data_922d7d8c50e6efb524913a3c95e5cff0
#
_entry.id   922d7d8c50e6efb524913a3c95e5cff0
#
_cell.length_a   1.000
_cell.length_b   1.000
_cell.length_c   1.000
_cell.angle_alpha   90.00
_cell.angle_beta   90.00
_cell.angle_gamma   90.00
#
_symmetry.space_group_name_H-M   'P 1'
#
loop_
_entity.id
_entity.type
_entity.pdbx_description
1 polymer ?
#
loop_
_entity_poly.entity_id
_entity_poly.type
_entity_poly.pdbx_seq_one_letter_code
_entity_poly.pdbx_strand_id
1 'polypeptide(L)'
;PDHSPGVQQQLQALADGGQIATSRTAPTAPKLAVVCTGMGPQWWKMCRGLLDVFPAFTDSILRSDRELARYTDWSLVEELRRDEASSRMAETEFAQPANFAIQIALAEQFAEFGIVPDAVIGHSAGEVAAHHLAGVLTFEQAIEVSYHRSRLQQRTSGQGRMLAVGLDAETLMQTIEGKALEEFGRRVSVAAINSPSAVTVAGDSDVLDDIARQLDEADIFHRHLSVKVPYHTHYMDAVKEDLFAAFEGLSSKAATLPLYSTVTGEQLERYHAGAAYWWQNTRATVLFEPAMRRMLEDGYTHFVELGPHPVLAASIFETAGQQRVSVTATQRRDHD
;
A
#
# COMPACT_ATOMS: atom_id res chain seq x y z
N PRO A 1 -6.24 26.62 -9.90
CA PRO A 1 -7.47 26.81 -9.16
C PRO A 1 -7.16 27.45 -7.84
N ASP A 2 -7.86 28.53 -7.60
CA ASP A 2 -7.63 29.51 -6.58
C ASP A 2 -7.95 28.96 -5.18
N HIS A 3 -6.94 28.47 -4.45
CA HIS A 3 -7.05 28.12 -3.03
C HIS A 3 -6.61 29.25 -2.11
N SER A 4 -6.34 30.43 -2.65
CA SER A 4 -5.89 31.61 -1.94
C SER A 4 -6.89 32.23 -0.94
N PRO A 5 -8.22 32.14 -1.07
CA PRO A 5 -9.11 32.84 -0.12
C PRO A 5 -8.99 32.36 1.31
N GLY A 6 -8.80 31.07 1.53
CA GLY A 6 -8.68 30.50 2.86
C GLY A 6 -7.41 30.93 3.61
N VAL A 7 -6.28 30.91 2.94
CA VAL A 7 -4.99 31.31 3.52
C VAL A 7 -4.93 32.84 3.73
N GLN A 8 -5.39 33.62 2.77
CA GLN A 8 -5.45 35.07 2.88
C GLN A 8 -6.39 35.51 3.99
N GLN A 9 -7.56 34.89 4.14
CA GLN A 9 -8.50 35.17 5.24
C GLN A 9 -7.90 34.82 6.60
N GLN A 10 -7.17 33.71 6.72
CA GLN A 10 -6.48 33.35 7.96
C GLN A 10 -5.34 34.31 8.28
N LEU A 11 -4.55 34.73 7.31
CA LEU A 11 -3.51 35.72 7.48
C LEU A 11 -4.08 37.10 7.84
N GLN A 12 -5.20 37.51 7.24
CA GLN A 12 -5.88 38.75 7.60
C GLN A 12 -6.45 38.69 9.01
N ALA A 13 -7.10 37.59 9.39
CA ALA A 13 -7.57 37.37 10.75
C ALA A 13 -6.43 37.45 11.80
N LEU A 14 -5.24 36.98 11.45
CA LEU A 14 -4.05 37.08 12.27
C LEU A 14 -3.60 38.55 12.40
N ALA A 15 -3.55 39.27 11.30
CA ALA A 15 -3.17 40.68 11.28
C ALA A 15 -4.15 41.57 12.08
N ASP A 16 -5.44 41.18 12.10
CA ASP A 16 -6.53 41.85 12.85
C ASP A 16 -6.61 41.41 14.31
N GLY A 17 -5.62 40.62 14.81
CA GLY A 17 -5.59 40.15 16.20
C GLY A 17 -6.53 38.99 16.52
N GLY A 18 -7.08 38.34 15.50
CA GLY A 18 -7.92 37.15 15.64
C GLY A 18 -7.10 35.92 16.09
N GLN A 19 -7.74 34.99 16.79
CA GLN A 19 -7.14 33.71 17.14
C GLN A 19 -7.27 32.77 15.95
N ILE A 20 -6.10 32.29 15.44
CA ILE A 20 -6.07 31.12 14.54
C ILE A 20 -5.68 29.90 15.36
N ALA A 21 -6.12 28.74 14.90
CA ALA A 21 -5.69 27.48 15.48
C ALA A 21 -4.17 27.34 15.34
N THR A 22 -3.45 27.57 16.41
CA THR A 22 -2.00 27.35 16.49
C THR A 22 -1.76 26.06 17.24
N SER A 23 -1.05 25.12 16.61
CA SER A 23 -0.46 23.99 17.35
C SER A 23 0.83 24.46 18.00
N ARG A 24 1.06 24.13 19.27
CA ARG A 24 2.39 24.25 19.86
C ARG A 24 3.31 23.27 19.16
N THR A 25 4.42 23.76 18.63
CA THR A 25 5.49 22.87 18.16
C THR A 25 5.97 22.02 19.33
N ALA A 26 6.05 20.72 19.13
CA ALA A 26 6.68 19.82 20.08
C ALA A 26 8.14 20.25 20.35
N PRO A 27 8.69 20.00 21.55
CA PRO A 27 10.08 20.34 21.87
C PRO A 27 11.11 19.68 20.93
N THR A 28 10.74 18.57 20.29
CA THR A 28 11.48 17.87 19.24
C THR A 28 10.64 17.84 17.97
N ALA A 29 11.26 18.00 16.81
CA ALA A 29 10.58 17.83 15.53
C ALA A 29 9.91 16.43 15.49
N PRO A 30 8.64 16.33 15.09
CA PRO A 30 7.99 15.05 14.97
C PRO A 30 8.66 14.23 13.87
N LYS A 31 8.85 12.93 14.11
CA LYS A 31 9.33 12.01 13.07
C LYS A 31 8.22 11.72 12.07
N LEU A 32 8.51 11.95 10.81
CA LEU A 32 7.60 11.73 9.68
C LEU A 32 7.89 10.38 9.02
N ALA A 33 6.88 9.54 8.89
CA ALA A 33 6.97 8.31 8.11
C ALA A 33 6.05 8.36 6.89
N VAL A 34 6.54 7.82 5.79
CA VAL A 34 5.76 7.59 4.58
C VAL A 34 5.24 6.15 4.58
N VAL A 35 3.95 6.00 4.27
CA VAL A 35 3.25 4.71 4.18
C VAL A 35 2.80 4.50 2.74
N CYS A 36 3.43 3.59 2.02
CA CYS A 36 3.06 3.25 0.64
C CYS A 36 1.95 2.20 0.63
N THR A 37 0.80 2.54 0.05
CA THR A 37 -0.36 1.63 -0.01
C THR A 37 -0.12 0.43 -0.92
N GLY A 38 -0.76 -0.70 -0.61
CA GLY A 38 -0.86 -1.86 -1.50
C GLY A 38 -1.99 -1.74 -2.52
N MET A 39 -2.61 -2.88 -2.84
CA MET A 39 -3.82 -2.93 -3.69
C MET A 39 -5.06 -2.55 -2.89
N GLY A 40 -6.04 -1.91 -3.56
CA GLY A 40 -7.31 -1.44 -3.00
C GLY A 40 -7.62 0.03 -3.28
N PRO A 41 -6.64 0.95 -3.27
CA PRO A 41 -6.89 2.36 -3.47
C PRO A 41 -7.10 2.77 -4.94
N GLN A 42 -6.72 1.94 -5.90
CA GLN A 42 -6.75 2.26 -7.33
C GLN A 42 -8.16 2.49 -7.87
N TRP A 43 -8.27 3.38 -8.84
CA TRP A 43 -9.47 3.69 -9.57
C TRP A 43 -9.15 4.38 -10.91
N TRP A 44 -10.11 4.44 -11.82
CA TRP A 44 -9.90 4.85 -13.22
C TRP A 44 -9.38 6.29 -13.41
N LYS A 45 -9.67 7.21 -12.48
CA LYS A 45 -9.32 8.63 -12.58
C LYS A 45 -8.22 9.05 -11.59
N MET A 46 -7.60 8.09 -10.90
CA MET A 46 -6.64 8.37 -9.84
C MET A 46 -5.51 9.30 -10.26
N CYS A 47 -5.32 10.37 -9.49
CA CYS A 47 -4.25 11.36 -9.66
C CYS A 47 -4.19 12.05 -11.03
N ARG A 48 -5.24 11.98 -11.85
CA ARG A 48 -5.27 12.57 -13.19
C ARG A 48 -5.10 14.08 -13.14
N GLY A 49 -5.78 14.76 -12.21
CA GLY A 49 -5.68 16.20 -12.05
C GLY A 49 -4.27 16.70 -11.70
N LEU A 50 -3.43 15.86 -11.10
CA LEU A 50 -2.05 16.22 -10.76
C LEU A 50 -1.13 16.29 -11.97
N LEU A 51 -1.41 15.51 -13.04
CA LEU A 51 -0.60 15.47 -14.27
C LEU A 51 -0.52 16.83 -14.99
N ASP A 52 -1.54 17.67 -14.84
CA ASP A 52 -1.60 18.96 -15.54
C ASP A 52 -1.18 20.14 -14.62
N VAL A 53 -0.97 19.88 -13.33
CA VAL A 53 -0.75 20.92 -12.30
C VAL A 53 0.67 20.90 -11.73
N PHE A 54 1.24 19.72 -11.51
CA PHE A 54 2.50 19.55 -10.80
C PHE A 54 3.60 19.01 -11.72
N PRO A 55 4.58 19.83 -12.15
CA PRO A 55 5.63 19.40 -13.08
C PRO A 55 6.46 18.22 -12.58
N ALA A 56 6.91 18.24 -11.33
CA ALA A 56 7.72 17.15 -10.78
C ALA A 56 6.94 15.81 -10.75
N PHE A 57 5.65 15.86 -10.39
CA PHE A 57 4.76 14.69 -10.46
C PHE A 57 4.64 14.17 -11.90
N THR A 58 4.40 15.06 -12.87
CA THR A 58 4.26 14.70 -14.28
C THR A 58 5.55 14.10 -14.84
N ASP A 59 6.71 14.70 -14.57
CA ASP A 59 8.01 14.23 -15.04
C ASP A 59 8.32 12.82 -14.47
N SER A 60 7.96 12.55 -13.22
CA SER A 60 8.10 11.25 -12.58
C SER A 60 7.21 10.18 -13.23
N ILE A 61 5.94 10.50 -13.55
CA ILE A 61 5.05 9.60 -14.29
C ILE A 61 5.58 9.33 -15.70
N LEU A 62 6.04 10.34 -16.42
CA LEU A 62 6.64 10.19 -17.75
C LEU A 62 7.92 9.36 -17.71
N ARG A 63 8.72 9.48 -16.67
CA ARG A 63 9.89 8.64 -16.45
C ARG A 63 9.49 7.18 -16.21
N SER A 64 8.46 6.96 -15.38
CA SER A 64 7.91 5.63 -15.12
C SER A 64 7.36 4.98 -16.38
N ASP A 65 6.65 5.74 -17.22
CA ASP A 65 6.11 5.28 -18.50
C ASP A 65 7.23 4.82 -19.44
N ARG A 66 8.29 5.65 -19.60
CA ARG A 66 9.46 5.30 -20.42
C ARG A 66 10.18 4.03 -19.95
N GLU A 67 10.31 3.84 -18.63
CA GLU A 67 10.98 2.65 -18.11
C GLU A 67 10.09 1.41 -18.23
N LEU A 68 8.78 1.52 -17.99
CA LEU A 68 7.81 0.45 -18.21
C LEU A 68 7.74 -0.01 -19.67
N ALA A 69 7.92 0.90 -20.64
CA ALA A 69 7.94 0.57 -22.07
C ALA A 69 9.03 -0.45 -22.47
N ARG A 70 10.00 -0.74 -21.59
CA ARG A 70 10.98 -1.83 -21.79
C ARG A 70 10.37 -3.22 -21.62
N TYR A 71 9.23 -3.29 -20.94
CA TYR A 71 8.58 -4.54 -20.55
C TYR A 71 7.17 -4.68 -21.12
N THR A 72 6.52 -3.58 -21.51
CA THR A 72 5.10 -3.52 -21.86
C THR A 72 4.90 -2.98 -23.28
N ASP A 73 3.78 -3.36 -23.90
CA ASP A 73 3.26 -2.79 -25.14
C ASP A 73 2.18 -1.71 -24.92
N TRP A 74 1.99 -1.29 -23.66
CA TRP A 74 1.03 -0.26 -23.25
C TRP A 74 1.73 0.90 -22.52
N SER A 75 1.13 2.08 -22.59
CA SER A 75 1.62 3.28 -21.92
C SER A 75 0.86 3.51 -20.61
N LEU A 76 1.61 3.76 -19.53
CA LEU A 76 1.07 4.13 -18.22
C LEU A 76 0.29 5.45 -18.31
N VAL A 77 0.82 6.42 -19.05
CA VAL A 77 0.16 7.73 -19.23
C VAL A 77 -1.18 7.59 -19.94
N GLU A 78 -1.24 6.76 -20.99
CA GLU A 78 -2.49 6.46 -21.68
C GLU A 78 -3.49 5.76 -20.75
N GLU A 79 -3.04 4.78 -19.96
CA GLU A 79 -3.90 4.09 -19.00
C GLU A 79 -4.47 5.05 -17.93
N LEU A 80 -3.67 5.94 -17.37
CA LEU A 80 -4.11 6.93 -16.38
C LEU A 80 -5.10 7.97 -17.00
N ARG A 81 -5.11 8.12 -18.34
CA ARG A 81 -6.00 9.03 -19.06
C ARG A 81 -7.25 8.37 -19.63
N ARG A 82 -7.39 7.04 -19.54
CA ARG A 82 -8.59 6.34 -20.01
C ARG A 82 -9.84 6.76 -19.24
N ASP A 83 -10.97 6.71 -19.91
CA ASP A 83 -12.27 6.87 -19.25
C ASP A 83 -12.62 5.61 -18.42
N GLU A 84 -13.67 5.69 -17.62
CA GLU A 84 -14.10 4.63 -16.73
C GLU A 84 -14.41 3.33 -17.48
N ALA A 85 -15.07 3.42 -18.64
CA ALA A 85 -15.52 2.27 -19.42
C ALA A 85 -14.35 1.49 -20.05
N SER A 86 -13.25 2.17 -20.37
CA SER A 86 -12.06 1.59 -21.00
C SER A 86 -10.89 1.34 -20.04
N SER A 87 -11.01 1.78 -18.78
CA SER A 87 -9.96 1.66 -17.77
C SER A 87 -9.66 0.21 -17.38
N ARG A 88 -8.39 -0.14 -17.31
CA ARG A 88 -7.89 -1.44 -16.84
C ARG A 88 -7.36 -1.40 -15.40
N MET A 89 -7.62 -0.33 -14.65
CA MET A 89 -7.11 -0.17 -13.26
C MET A 89 -7.72 -1.17 -12.27
N ALA A 90 -8.68 -1.99 -12.68
CA ALA A 90 -9.17 -3.15 -11.92
C ALA A 90 -8.29 -4.40 -12.08
N GLU A 91 -7.35 -4.42 -13.03
CA GLU A 91 -6.46 -5.52 -13.33
C GLU A 91 -5.10 -5.29 -12.68
N THR A 92 -4.59 -6.32 -12.02
CA THR A 92 -3.37 -6.25 -11.21
C THR A 92 -2.15 -5.80 -12.00
N GLU A 93 -2.02 -6.29 -13.23
CA GLU A 93 -0.87 -5.99 -14.11
C GLU A 93 -0.77 -4.52 -14.53
N PHE A 94 -1.90 -3.77 -14.51
CA PHE A 94 -1.92 -2.33 -14.75
C PHE A 94 -1.88 -1.54 -13.45
N ALA A 95 -2.65 -1.98 -12.46
CA ALA A 95 -2.85 -1.24 -11.21
C ALA A 95 -1.61 -1.16 -10.33
N GLN A 96 -0.80 -2.24 -10.22
CA GLN A 96 0.39 -2.20 -9.36
C GLN A 96 1.47 -1.27 -9.92
N PRO A 97 1.87 -1.35 -11.22
CA PRO A 97 2.80 -0.39 -11.78
C PRO A 97 2.29 1.06 -11.73
N ALA A 98 0.98 1.28 -11.91
CA ALA A 98 0.39 2.60 -11.79
C ALA A 98 0.45 3.12 -10.34
N ASN A 99 0.11 2.30 -9.33
CA ASN A 99 0.23 2.67 -7.93
C ASN A 99 1.68 2.99 -7.54
N PHE A 100 2.64 2.15 -7.95
CA PHE A 100 4.07 2.41 -7.75
C PHE A 100 4.48 3.77 -8.34
N ALA A 101 4.17 4.02 -9.61
CA ALA A 101 4.54 5.26 -10.28
C ALA A 101 3.93 6.49 -9.61
N ILE A 102 2.66 6.41 -9.19
CA ILE A 102 1.97 7.47 -8.45
C ILE A 102 2.63 7.71 -7.09
N GLN A 103 2.98 6.66 -6.36
CA GLN A 103 3.64 6.79 -5.05
C GLN A 103 4.99 7.49 -5.16
N ILE A 104 5.79 7.13 -6.16
CA ILE A 104 7.09 7.79 -6.40
C ILE A 104 6.88 9.24 -6.85
N ALA A 105 5.94 9.49 -7.76
CA ALA A 105 5.64 10.84 -8.23
C ALA A 105 5.15 11.76 -7.10
N LEU A 106 4.32 11.24 -6.19
CA LEU A 106 3.88 11.97 -5.00
C LEU A 106 5.05 12.25 -4.03
N ALA A 107 5.92 11.26 -3.80
CA ALA A 107 7.07 11.44 -2.93
C ALA A 107 8.06 12.48 -3.48
N GLU A 108 8.33 12.46 -4.78
CA GLU A 108 9.18 13.45 -5.46
C GLU A 108 8.56 14.84 -5.43
N GLN A 109 7.25 14.97 -5.65
CA GLN A 109 6.55 16.24 -5.52
C GLN A 109 6.58 16.79 -4.09
N PHE A 110 6.49 15.94 -3.07
CA PHE A 110 6.64 16.37 -1.68
C PHE A 110 8.07 16.80 -1.35
N ALA A 111 9.07 16.13 -1.93
CA ALA A 111 10.45 16.54 -1.78
C ALA A 111 10.72 17.95 -2.36
N GLU A 112 10.05 18.31 -3.47
CA GLU A 112 10.08 19.69 -4.01
C GLU A 112 9.49 20.72 -3.03
N PHE A 113 8.54 20.31 -2.18
CA PHE A 113 8.00 21.15 -1.11
C PHE A 113 8.84 21.10 0.18
N GLY A 114 9.99 20.41 0.17
CA GLY A 114 10.85 20.25 1.34
C GLY A 114 10.33 19.23 2.36
N ILE A 115 9.34 18.40 1.99
CA ILE A 115 8.81 17.35 2.85
C ILE A 115 9.56 16.05 2.55
N VAL A 116 10.45 15.66 3.46
CA VAL A 116 11.28 14.45 3.36
C VAL A 116 10.96 13.55 4.55
N PRO A 117 10.68 12.25 4.34
CA PRO A 117 10.39 11.34 5.44
C PRO A 117 11.65 10.94 6.21
N ASP A 118 11.45 10.62 7.51
CA ASP A 118 12.47 10.03 8.38
C ASP A 118 12.47 8.49 8.31
N ALA A 119 11.40 7.89 7.80
CA ALA A 119 11.27 6.44 7.57
C ALA A 119 10.20 6.13 6.52
N VAL A 120 10.24 4.90 6.02
CA VAL A 120 9.26 4.40 5.06
C VAL A 120 8.78 2.99 5.44
N ILE A 121 7.51 2.71 5.11
CA ILE A 121 6.88 1.40 5.19
C ILE A 121 6.00 1.21 3.95
N GLY A 122 5.91 -0.03 3.45
CA GLY A 122 5.01 -0.36 2.35
C GLY A 122 4.09 -1.52 2.70
N HIS A 123 2.82 -1.45 2.36
CA HIS A 123 1.89 -2.56 2.50
C HIS A 123 1.90 -3.42 1.23
N SER A 124 2.32 -4.68 1.32
CA SER A 124 2.29 -5.62 0.18
C SER A 124 2.98 -5.04 -1.09
N ALA A 125 2.23 -4.73 -2.15
CA ALA A 125 2.76 -4.11 -3.37
C ALA A 125 3.43 -2.74 -3.12
N GLY A 126 3.00 -2.01 -2.10
CA GLY A 126 3.60 -0.75 -1.68
C GLY A 126 5.04 -0.87 -1.18
N GLU A 127 5.49 -2.08 -0.81
CA GLU A 127 6.89 -2.30 -0.45
C GLU A 127 7.86 -2.01 -1.58
N VAL A 128 7.43 -2.13 -2.84
CA VAL A 128 8.29 -1.80 -3.99
C VAL A 128 8.66 -0.31 -3.95
N ALA A 129 7.68 0.56 -3.72
CA ALA A 129 7.92 1.99 -3.57
C ALA A 129 8.74 2.31 -2.31
N ALA A 130 8.42 1.67 -1.17
CA ALA A 130 9.16 1.86 0.07
C ALA A 130 10.65 1.46 -0.07
N HIS A 131 10.96 0.35 -0.73
CA HIS A 131 12.33 -0.08 -1.01
C HIS A 131 13.10 0.90 -1.91
N HIS A 132 12.42 1.46 -2.92
CA HIS A 132 13.03 2.49 -3.75
C HIS A 132 13.29 3.78 -2.97
N LEU A 133 12.30 4.27 -2.22
CA LEU A 133 12.43 5.49 -1.40
C LEU A 133 13.51 5.35 -0.32
N ALA A 134 13.69 4.15 0.23
CA ALA A 134 14.78 3.85 1.15
C ALA A 134 16.15 3.68 0.46
N GLY A 135 16.24 3.76 -0.87
CA GLY A 135 17.48 3.58 -1.62
C GLY A 135 17.96 2.14 -1.77
N VAL A 136 17.13 1.15 -1.37
CA VAL A 136 17.44 -0.29 -1.47
C VAL A 136 17.40 -0.77 -2.92
N LEU A 137 16.40 -0.34 -3.69
CA LEU A 137 16.28 -0.59 -5.12
C LEU A 137 16.56 0.67 -5.93
N THR A 138 17.22 0.54 -7.07
CA THR A 138 17.22 1.62 -8.06
C THR A 138 15.81 1.81 -8.64
N PHE A 139 15.58 2.90 -9.34
CA PHE A 139 14.30 3.16 -9.96
C PHE A 139 13.94 2.07 -10.99
N GLU A 140 14.91 1.70 -11.83
CA GLU A 140 14.78 0.66 -12.85
C GLU A 140 14.44 -0.70 -12.23
N GLN A 141 15.16 -1.07 -11.15
CA GLN A 141 14.90 -2.31 -10.41
C GLN A 141 13.49 -2.33 -9.79
N ALA A 142 13.03 -1.19 -9.25
CA ALA A 142 11.70 -1.09 -8.68
C ALA A 142 10.59 -1.20 -9.74
N ILE A 143 10.78 -0.61 -10.92
CA ILE A 143 9.89 -0.81 -12.08
C ILE A 143 9.88 -2.29 -12.50
N GLU A 144 11.04 -2.93 -12.61
CA GLU A 144 11.17 -4.34 -12.94
C GLU A 144 10.41 -5.23 -11.95
N VAL A 145 10.62 -5.00 -10.65
CA VAL A 145 9.92 -5.74 -9.58
C VAL A 145 8.41 -5.51 -9.67
N SER A 146 7.96 -4.25 -9.81
CA SER A 146 6.54 -3.92 -9.90
C SER A 146 5.88 -4.59 -11.10
N TYR A 147 6.52 -4.57 -12.27
CA TYR A 147 6.04 -5.19 -13.50
C TYR A 147 5.95 -6.71 -13.38
N HIS A 148 7.05 -7.39 -13.05
CA HIS A 148 7.05 -8.86 -13.01
C HIS A 148 6.11 -9.39 -11.93
N ARG A 149 6.10 -8.77 -10.73
CA ARG A 149 5.21 -9.14 -9.65
C ARG A 149 3.74 -9.03 -10.06
N SER A 150 3.34 -7.92 -10.63
CA SER A 150 1.95 -7.66 -11.03
C SER A 150 1.47 -8.59 -12.13
N ARG A 151 2.27 -8.76 -13.19
CA ARG A 151 1.98 -9.64 -14.32
C ARG A 151 1.85 -11.10 -13.89
N LEU A 152 2.74 -11.58 -13.02
CA LEU A 152 2.68 -12.95 -12.53
C LEU A 152 1.47 -13.19 -11.63
N GLN A 153 1.16 -12.28 -10.72
CA GLN A 153 -0.02 -12.37 -9.88
C GLN A 153 -1.32 -12.28 -10.68
N GLN A 154 -1.37 -11.50 -11.76
CA GLN A 154 -2.53 -11.42 -12.65
C GLN A 154 -2.94 -12.80 -13.21
N ARG A 155 -2.01 -13.73 -13.38
CA ARG A 155 -2.29 -15.10 -13.88
C ARG A 155 -3.17 -15.92 -12.95
N THR A 156 -3.29 -15.54 -11.69
CA THR A 156 -4.16 -16.19 -10.70
C THR A 156 -5.53 -15.50 -10.55
N SER A 157 -5.81 -14.53 -11.41
CA SER A 157 -7.08 -13.80 -11.40
C SER A 157 -8.27 -14.73 -11.58
N GLY A 158 -9.29 -14.58 -10.72
CA GLY A 158 -10.53 -15.38 -10.76
C GLY A 158 -10.43 -16.76 -10.12
N GLN A 159 -9.25 -17.17 -9.61
CA GLN A 159 -9.09 -18.49 -8.97
C GLN A 159 -9.59 -18.54 -7.52
N GLY A 160 -9.69 -17.37 -6.87
CA GLY A 160 -10.15 -17.25 -5.49
C GLY A 160 -10.60 -15.83 -5.17
N ARG A 161 -10.89 -15.57 -3.90
CA ARG A 161 -11.37 -14.29 -3.40
C ARG A 161 -10.62 -13.83 -2.14
N MET A 162 -10.96 -12.63 -1.66
CA MET A 162 -10.47 -12.07 -0.40
C MET A 162 -11.64 -11.54 0.44
N LEU A 163 -11.55 -11.69 1.76
CA LEU A 163 -12.54 -11.29 2.74
C LEU A 163 -11.83 -10.46 3.84
N ALA A 164 -12.23 -9.21 4.02
CA ALA A 164 -11.85 -8.42 5.19
C ALA A 164 -12.70 -8.85 6.39
N VAL A 165 -12.10 -9.00 7.56
CA VAL A 165 -12.74 -9.47 8.79
C VAL A 165 -12.37 -8.57 9.96
N GLY A 166 -13.37 -8.17 10.75
CA GLY A 166 -13.23 -7.31 11.94
C GLY A 166 -12.84 -8.09 13.20
N LEU A 167 -11.81 -8.92 13.10
CA LEU A 167 -11.23 -9.69 14.21
C LEU A 167 -9.71 -9.73 14.07
N ASP A 168 -9.01 -10.03 15.16
CA ASP A 168 -7.64 -10.53 15.08
C ASP A 168 -7.60 -11.98 14.59
N ALA A 169 -6.41 -12.43 14.18
CA ALA A 169 -6.25 -13.75 13.55
C ALA A 169 -6.54 -14.92 14.54
N GLU A 170 -6.22 -14.77 15.83
CA GLU A 170 -6.45 -15.80 16.84
C GLU A 170 -7.95 -15.95 17.12
N THR A 171 -8.65 -14.84 17.36
CA THR A 171 -10.10 -14.84 17.59
C THR A 171 -10.86 -15.35 16.37
N LEU A 172 -10.42 -15.00 15.15
CA LEU A 172 -11.00 -15.55 13.94
C LEU A 172 -10.91 -17.10 13.92
N MET A 173 -9.74 -17.65 14.24
CA MET A 173 -9.55 -19.12 14.28
C MET A 173 -10.38 -19.80 15.37
N GLN A 174 -10.73 -19.11 16.45
CA GLN A 174 -11.62 -19.62 17.48
C GLN A 174 -13.10 -19.52 17.10
N THR A 175 -13.45 -18.60 16.21
CA THR A 175 -14.83 -18.34 15.79
C THR A 175 -15.30 -19.29 14.69
N ILE A 176 -14.40 -19.63 13.74
CA ILE A 176 -14.75 -20.53 12.64
C ILE A 176 -14.68 -21.98 13.07
N GLU A 177 -15.60 -22.81 12.55
CA GLU A 177 -15.76 -24.22 12.93
C GLU A 177 -15.93 -25.13 11.71
N GLY A 178 -15.90 -26.44 11.96
CA GLY A 178 -16.22 -27.45 10.97
C GLY A 178 -15.31 -27.41 9.74
N LYS A 179 -15.91 -27.50 8.55
CA LYS A 179 -15.16 -27.56 7.30
C LYS A 179 -14.28 -26.32 7.08
N ALA A 180 -14.75 -25.14 7.45
CA ALA A 180 -13.95 -23.90 7.29
C ALA A 180 -12.66 -23.97 8.10
N LEU A 181 -12.71 -24.48 9.33
CA LEU A 181 -11.53 -24.67 10.18
C LEU A 181 -10.59 -25.76 9.62
N GLU A 182 -11.13 -26.88 9.15
CA GLU A 182 -10.37 -27.97 8.53
C GLU A 182 -9.62 -27.53 7.26
N GLU A 183 -10.23 -26.67 6.48
CA GLU A 183 -9.67 -26.15 5.23
C GLU A 183 -8.73 -24.94 5.43
N PHE A 184 -8.78 -24.31 6.62
CA PHE A 184 -7.94 -23.16 6.92
C PHE A 184 -6.45 -23.54 6.90
N GLY A 185 -5.62 -22.70 6.26
CA GLY A 185 -4.20 -22.98 6.04
C GLY A 185 -3.90 -23.88 4.84
N ARG A 186 -4.88 -24.62 4.32
CA ARG A 186 -4.74 -25.43 3.10
C ARG A 186 -5.34 -24.71 1.87
N ARG A 187 -6.56 -24.20 2.00
CA ARG A 187 -7.33 -23.55 0.93
C ARG A 187 -7.60 -22.07 1.21
N VAL A 188 -7.44 -21.64 2.46
CA VAL A 188 -7.58 -20.25 2.91
C VAL A 188 -6.40 -19.89 3.78
N SER A 189 -5.91 -18.67 3.69
CA SER A 189 -4.79 -18.14 4.47
C SER A 189 -5.13 -16.76 5.03
N VAL A 190 -4.52 -16.38 6.16
CA VAL A 190 -4.46 -14.98 6.56
C VAL A 190 -3.55 -14.26 5.57
N ALA A 191 -4.13 -13.44 4.72
CA ALA A 191 -3.41 -12.68 3.70
C ALA A 191 -2.75 -11.41 4.27
N ALA A 192 -3.39 -10.77 5.26
CA ALA A 192 -2.83 -9.60 5.93
C ALA A 192 -3.35 -9.48 7.38
N ILE A 193 -2.47 -9.01 8.27
CA ILE A 193 -2.78 -8.53 9.61
C ILE A 193 -2.61 -7.01 9.55
N ASN A 194 -3.74 -6.29 9.48
CA ASN A 194 -3.74 -4.85 9.22
C ASN A 194 -3.77 -4.00 10.49
N SER A 195 -4.46 -4.48 11.53
CA SER A 195 -4.57 -3.83 12.83
C SER A 195 -4.90 -4.86 13.91
N PRO A 196 -4.94 -4.50 15.20
CA PRO A 196 -5.28 -5.42 16.30
C PRO A 196 -6.62 -6.14 16.13
N SER A 197 -7.57 -5.56 15.39
CA SER A 197 -8.89 -6.17 15.16
C SER A 197 -9.27 -6.25 13.68
N ALA A 198 -8.32 -6.20 12.75
CA ALA A 198 -8.61 -6.28 11.34
C ALA A 198 -7.63 -7.17 10.59
N VAL A 199 -8.12 -8.29 10.10
CA VAL A 199 -7.37 -9.18 9.21
C VAL A 199 -8.02 -9.26 7.84
N THR A 200 -7.27 -9.71 6.86
CA THR A 200 -7.78 -10.12 5.57
C THR A 200 -7.47 -11.59 5.37
N VAL A 201 -8.48 -12.40 5.09
CA VAL A 201 -8.31 -13.79 4.66
C VAL A 201 -8.52 -13.90 3.17
N ALA A 202 -7.83 -14.84 2.53
CA ALA A 202 -7.90 -15.05 1.09
C ALA A 202 -7.76 -16.53 0.75
N GLY A 203 -8.38 -16.95 -0.34
CA GLY A 203 -8.34 -18.35 -0.77
C GLY A 203 -9.55 -18.74 -1.59
N ASP A 204 -9.94 -20.01 -1.46
CA ASP A 204 -11.03 -20.62 -2.21
C ASP A 204 -12.38 -19.98 -1.86
N SER A 205 -13.15 -19.70 -2.89
CA SER A 205 -14.40 -18.94 -2.74
C SER A 205 -15.44 -19.65 -1.87
N ASP A 206 -15.58 -20.97 -1.99
CA ASP A 206 -16.55 -21.75 -1.21
C ASP A 206 -16.22 -21.77 0.29
N VAL A 207 -14.93 -21.84 0.64
CA VAL A 207 -14.49 -21.78 2.05
C VAL A 207 -14.65 -20.37 2.61
N LEU A 208 -14.36 -19.33 1.83
CA LEU A 208 -14.60 -17.95 2.25
C LEU A 208 -16.09 -17.63 2.43
N ASP A 209 -16.97 -18.21 1.61
CA ASP A 209 -18.42 -18.08 1.79
C ASP A 209 -18.92 -18.78 3.06
N ASP A 210 -18.33 -19.94 3.42
CA ASP A 210 -18.62 -20.61 4.68
C ASP A 210 -18.14 -19.81 5.90
N ILE A 211 -16.93 -19.23 5.83
CA ILE A 211 -16.43 -18.32 6.86
C ILE A 211 -17.33 -17.09 6.99
N ALA A 212 -17.71 -16.46 5.88
CA ALA A 212 -18.58 -15.28 5.89
C ALA A 212 -19.91 -15.57 6.57
N ARG A 213 -20.54 -16.74 6.26
CA ARG A 213 -21.78 -17.16 6.91
C ARG A 213 -21.62 -17.32 8.43
N GLN A 214 -20.53 -17.91 8.91
CA GLN A 214 -20.28 -18.06 10.34
C GLN A 214 -20.05 -16.71 11.04
N LEU A 215 -19.39 -15.77 10.36
CA LEU A 215 -19.22 -14.40 10.85
C LEU A 215 -20.53 -13.63 10.91
N ASP A 216 -21.45 -13.85 9.93
CA ASP A 216 -22.82 -13.32 9.98
C ASP A 216 -23.59 -13.85 11.19
N GLU A 217 -23.53 -15.16 11.45
CA GLU A 217 -24.17 -15.80 12.61
C GLU A 217 -23.65 -15.28 13.94
N ALA A 218 -22.37 -14.85 13.97
CA ALA A 218 -21.72 -14.27 15.15
C ALA A 218 -21.84 -12.74 15.24
N ASP A 219 -22.53 -12.07 14.31
CA ASP A 219 -22.66 -10.61 14.21
C ASP A 219 -21.30 -9.90 14.12
N ILE A 220 -20.35 -10.49 13.36
CA ILE A 220 -18.99 -9.99 13.17
C ILE A 220 -18.87 -9.32 11.81
N PHE A 221 -18.30 -8.10 11.80
CA PHE A 221 -18.06 -7.37 10.56
C PHE A 221 -17.16 -8.18 9.61
N HIS A 222 -17.64 -8.34 8.38
CA HIS A 222 -16.83 -8.85 7.28
C HIS A 222 -17.30 -8.27 5.94
N ARG A 223 -16.39 -8.29 4.94
CA ARG A 223 -16.73 -7.81 3.60
C ARG A 223 -15.83 -8.46 2.54
N HIS A 224 -16.43 -9.04 1.51
CA HIS A 224 -15.69 -9.45 0.32
C HIS A 224 -15.04 -8.24 -0.37
N LEU A 225 -13.75 -8.37 -0.70
CA LEU A 225 -13.02 -7.33 -1.40
C LEU A 225 -13.25 -7.43 -2.91
N SER A 226 -13.34 -6.27 -3.56
CA SER A 226 -13.53 -6.17 -5.01
C SER A 226 -12.22 -6.41 -5.79
N VAL A 227 -11.43 -7.39 -5.38
CA VAL A 227 -10.18 -7.81 -6.05
C VAL A 227 -10.38 -9.20 -6.65
N LYS A 228 -9.77 -9.44 -7.81
CA LYS A 228 -9.91 -10.70 -8.54
C LYS A 228 -8.78 -11.69 -8.27
N VAL A 229 -7.68 -11.24 -7.69
CA VAL A 229 -6.51 -12.05 -7.38
C VAL A 229 -6.53 -12.40 -5.89
N PRO A 230 -6.43 -13.70 -5.53
CA PRO A 230 -6.33 -14.15 -4.15
C PRO A 230 -4.90 -13.98 -3.64
N TYR A 231 -4.50 -12.73 -3.37
CA TYR A 231 -3.15 -12.39 -2.93
C TYR A 231 -2.75 -13.11 -1.64
N HIS A 232 -1.47 -13.41 -1.49
CA HIS A 232 -0.87 -13.98 -0.28
C HIS A 232 -1.44 -15.36 0.11
N THR A 233 -1.73 -16.18 -0.91
CA THR A 233 -2.29 -17.53 -0.74
C THR A 233 -1.47 -18.59 -1.49
N HIS A 234 -1.83 -19.85 -1.32
CA HIS A 234 -1.29 -20.99 -2.07
C HIS A 234 -1.39 -20.83 -3.60
N TYR A 235 -2.33 -20.03 -4.11
CA TYR A 235 -2.41 -19.76 -5.56
C TYR A 235 -1.15 -19.07 -6.11
N MET A 236 -0.41 -18.35 -5.28
CA MET A 236 0.86 -17.75 -5.67
C MET A 236 1.94 -18.80 -5.94
N ASP A 237 1.81 -20.03 -5.41
CA ASP A 237 2.80 -21.10 -5.61
C ASP A 237 2.98 -21.43 -7.10
N ALA A 238 1.92 -21.25 -7.92
CA ALA A 238 1.95 -21.48 -9.36
C ALA A 238 2.87 -20.51 -10.15
N VAL A 239 3.24 -19.37 -9.57
CA VAL A 239 4.10 -18.36 -10.19
C VAL A 239 5.48 -18.25 -9.56
N LYS A 240 5.80 -19.11 -8.60
CA LYS A 240 7.04 -19.05 -7.82
C LYS A 240 8.29 -19.14 -8.71
N GLU A 241 8.36 -20.15 -9.55
CA GLU A 241 9.55 -20.39 -10.39
C GLU A 241 9.77 -19.25 -11.37
N ASP A 242 8.69 -18.75 -12.00
CA ASP A 242 8.74 -17.61 -12.91
C ASP A 242 9.20 -16.34 -12.20
N LEU A 243 8.77 -16.14 -10.94
CA LEU A 243 9.19 -14.99 -10.13
C LEU A 243 10.69 -15.10 -9.78
N PHE A 244 11.17 -16.28 -9.39
CA PHE A 244 12.60 -16.48 -9.13
C PHE A 244 13.45 -16.26 -10.39
N ALA A 245 12.97 -16.73 -11.54
CA ALA A 245 13.65 -16.51 -12.82
C ALA A 245 13.65 -15.02 -13.21
N ALA A 246 12.53 -14.32 -13.02
CA ALA A 246 12.44 -12.89 -13.33
C ALA A 246 13.37 -12.03 -12.44
N PHE A 247 13.64 -12.44 -11.22
CA PHE A 247 14.49 -11.72 -10.27
C PHE A 247 15.88 -12.36 -10.09
N GLU A 248 16.28 -13.21 -11.03
CA GLU A 248 17.65 -13.74 -11.06
C GLU A 248 18.65 -12.58 -11.22
N GLY A 249 19.59 -12.48 -10.27
CA GLY A 249 20.59 -11.39 -10.28
C GLY A 249 20.08 -10.04 -9.74
N LEU A 250 18.81 -9.92 -9.31
CA LEU A 250 18.33 -8.72 -8.66
C LEU A 250 19.15 -8.47 -7.39
N SER A 251 19.89 -7.36 -7.38
CA SER A 251 20.72 -6.92 -6.26
C SER A 251 20.09 -5.75 -5.53
N SER A 252 20.38 -5.62 -4.24
CA SER A 252 19.90 -4.53 -3.42
C SER A 252 21.05 -3.79 -2.73
N LYS A 253 20.84 -2.52 -2.42
CA LYS A 253 21.76 -1.71 -1.64
C LYS A 253 21.34 -1.68 -0.18
N ALA A 254 22.22 -1.19 0.70
CA ALA A 254 21.83 -0.86 2.05
C ALA A 254 20.83 0.31 2.04
N ALA A 255 19.84 0.24 2.93
CA ALA A 255 18.87 1.31 3.08
C ALA A 255 19.55 2.60 3.56
N THR A 256 19.16 3.74 2.99
CA THR A 256 19.61 5.09 3.38
C THR A 256 18.60 5.76 4.32
N LEU A 257 17.38 5.26 4.40
CA LEU A 257 16.33 5.61 5.35
C LEU A 257 15.89 4.36 6.09
N PRO A 258 15.47 4.45 7.35
CA PRO A 258 14.79 3.36 8.06
C PRO A 258 13.64 2.81 7.22
N LEU A 259 13.70 1.52 6.90
CA LEU A 259 12.70 0.79 6.12
C LEU A 259 12.07 -0.28 7.01
N TYR A 260 10.75 -0.21 7.17
CA TYR A 260 9.98 -1.21 7.89
C TYR A 260 9.31 -2.14 6.90
N SER A 261 9.49 -3.44 7.10
CA SER A 261 8.98 -4.46 6.20
C SER A 261 7.72 -5.12 6.74
N THR A 262 6.72 -5.23 5.91
CA THR A 262 5.51 -6.01 6.21
C THR A 262 5.67 -7.50 5.88
N VAL A 263 6.82 -7.92 5.35
CA VAL A 263 7.21 -9.33 5.23
C VAL A 263 7.73 -9.88 6.57
N THR A 264 8.50 -9.07 7.31
CA THR A 264 9.12 -9.48 8.57
C THR A 264 8.39 -8.94 9.81
N GLY A 265 7.62 -7.86 9.67
CA GLY A 265 7.01 -7.12 10.79
C GLY A 265 8.00 -6.21 11.53
N GLU A 266 9.21 -6.02 11.01
CA GLU A 266 10.33 -5.35 11.69
C GLU A 266 11.03 -4.33 10.81
N GLN A 267 11.87 -3.48 11.40
CA GLN A 267 12.82 -2.66 10.66
C GLN A 267 13.89 -3.52 10.00
N LEU A 268 14.17 -3.28 8.72
CA LEU A 268 15.22 -3.99 7.98
C LEU A 268 16.58 -3.32 8.20
N GLU A 269 17.46 -3.95 8.98
CA GLU A 269 18.80 -3.43 9.25
C GLU A 269 19.86 -3.92 8.23
N ARG A 270 19.86 -5.22 7.92
CA ARG A 270 20.80 -5.87 7.00
C ARG A 270 20.06 -6.87 6.15
N TYR A 271 19.74 -6.48 4.93
CA TYR A 271 18.83 -7.29 4.17
C TYR A 271 19.13 -7.26 2.66
N HIS A 272 18.86 -8.36 2.01
CA HIS A 272 19.00 -8.50 0.56
C HIS A 272 17.61 -8.65 -0.07
N ALA A 273 17.12 -7.61 -0.76
CA ALA A 273 15.83 -7.61 -1.44
C ALA A 273 15.92 -8.33 -2.81
N GLY A 274 16.42 -9.57 -2.81
CA GLY A 274 16.47 -10.43 -3.99
C GLY A 274 15.20 -11.27 -4.17
N ALA A 275 15.25 -12.24 -5.10
CA ALA A 275 14.11 -13.09 -5.46
C ALA A 275 13.41 -13.74 -4.27
N ALA A 276 14.16 -14.21 -3.27
CA ALA A 276 13.61 -14.86 -2.07
C ALA A 276 12.73 -13.90 -1.25
N TYR A 277 13.13 -12.65 -1.13
CA TYR A 277 12.31 -11.64 -0.45
C TYR A 277 11.03 -11.34 -1.22
N TRP A 278 11.14 -11.06 -2.49
CA TRP A 278 9.98 -10.74 -3.31
C TRP A 278 9.02 -11.92 -3.43
N TRP A 279 9.55 -13.15 -3.31
CA TRP A 279 8.71 -14.32 -3.12
C TRP A 279 7.94 -14.27 -1.79
N GLN A 280 8.60 -14.00 -0.66
CA GLN A 280 7.92 -13.85 0.62
C GLN A 280 6.90 -12.71 0.59
N ASN A 281 7.27 -11.56 0.01
CA ASN A 281 6.35 -10.43 -0.18
C ASN A 281 5.12 -10.79 -1.03
N THR A 282 5.25 -11.71 -1.99
CA THR A 282 4.15 -12.15 -2.87
C THR A 282 3.26 -13.19 -2.20
N ARG A 283 3.85 -14.08 -1.40
CA ARG A 283 3.21 -15.31 -0.89
C ARG A 283 2.80 -15.27 0.56
N ALA A 284 3.62 -14.67 1.42
CA ALA A 284 3.41 -14.71 2.87
C ALA A 284 2.38 -13.66 3.33
N THR A 285 1.90 -13.82 4.55
CA THR A 285 1.03 -12.86 5.24
C THR A 285 1.69 -11.49 5.33
N VAL A 286 0.93 -10.44 5.03
CA VAL A 286 1.37 -9.06 5.22
C VAL A 286 1.27 -8.70 6.69
N LEU A 287 2.40 -8.45 7.33
CA LEU A 287 2.53 -8.12 8.75
C LEU A 287 2.52 -6.60 8.96
N PHE A 288 1.43 -5.92 8.54
CA PHE A 288 1.36 -4.46 8.62
C PHE A 288 1.23 -3.97 10.07
N GLU A 289 0.37 -4.59 10.86
CA GLU A 289 0.19 -4.23 12.28
C GLU A 289 1.49 -4.41 13.08
N PRO A 290 2.21 -5.55 13.01
CA PRO A 290 3.50 -5.70 13.70
C PRO A 290 4.53 -4.64 13.30
N ALA A 291 4.68 -4.37 11.99
CA ALA A 291 5.61 -3.36 11.51
C ALA A 291 5.22 -1.95 11.95
N MET A 292 3.92 -1.62 11.94
CA MET A 292 3.40 -0.34 12.40
C MET A 292 3.60 -0.16 13.90
N ARG A 293 3.35 -1.19 14.71
CA ARG A 293 3.64 -1.20 16.15
C ARG A 293 5.10 -0.88 16.42
N ARG A 294 6.00 -1.52 15.68
CA ARG A 294 7.44 -1.25 15.79
C ARG A 294 7.78 0.21 15.46
N MET A 295 7.19 0.79 14.41
CA MET A 295 7.37 2.20 14.08
C MET A 295 6.89 3.13 15.21
N LEU A 296 5.75 2.83 15.82
CA LEU A 296 5.21 3.60 16.95
C LEU A 296 6.13 3.53 18.18
N GLU A 297 6.70 2.36 18.48
CA GLU A 297 7.70 2.16 19.54
C GLU A 297 8.99 2.93 19.28
N ASP A 298 9.42 3.04 18.01
CA ASP A 298 10.57 3.83 17.58
C ASP A 298 10.29 5.35 17.52
N GLY A 299 9.06 5.75 17.91
CA GLY A 299 8.67 7.14 18.13
C GLY A 299 8.16 7.89 16.89
N TYR A 300 7.78 7.19 15.83
CA TYR A 300 7.09 7.82 14.70
C TYR A 300 5.65 8.13 15.07
N THR A 301 5.25 9.38 14.81
CA THR A 301 3.90 9.89 15.20
C THR A 301 3.18 10.60 14.06
N HIS A 302 3.89 10.92 12.97
CA HIS A 302 3.30 11.55 11.80
C HIS A 302 3.47 10.63 10.60
N PHE A 303 2.35 10.31 9.96
CA PHE A 303 2.29 9.40 8.84
C PHE A 303 1.66 10.08 7.63
N VAL A 304 2.31 9.94 6.47
CA VAL A 304 1.75 10.35 5.19
C VAL A 304 1.49 9.10 4.36
N GLU A 305 0.21 8.81 4.12
CA GLU A 305 -0.22 7.70 3.30
C GLU A 305 -0.14 8.10 1.83
N LEU A 306 0.86 7.55 1.12
CA LEU A 306 1.05 7.73 -0.32
C LEU A 306 0.21 6.74 -1.10
N GLY A 307 -0.68 7.25 -1.90
CA GLY A 307 -1.54 6.45 -2.77
C GLY A 307 -2.75 7.22 -3.28
N PRO A 308 -3.48 6.68 -4.24
CA PRO A 308 -4.60 7.38 -4.87
C PRO A 308 -5.86 7.47 -4.00
N HIS A 309 -5.88 6.77 -2.86
CA HIS A 309 -6.95 6.82 -1.87
C HIS A 309 -6.45 6.20 -0.54
N PRO A 310 -6.82 6.75 0.64
CA PRO A 310 -6.42 6.16 1.92
C PRO A 310 -7.15 4.85 2.17
N VAL A 311 -6.39 3.83 2.53
CA VAL A 311 -6.88 2.49 2.89
C VAL A 311 -6.26 1.95 4.17
N LEU A 312 -5.20 2.59 4.70
CA LEU A 312 -4.46 2.16 5.87
C LEU A 312 -4.63 3.08 7.09
N ALA A 313 -5.16 4.28 6.89
CA ALA A 313 -5.30 5.29 7.96
C ALA A 313 -6.05 4.74 9.19
N ALA A 314 -7.15 4.00 8.99
CA ALA A 314 -7.91 3.41 10.09
C ALA A 314 -7.07 2.37 10.87
N SER A 315 -6.33 1.53 10.16
CA SER A 315 -5.43 0.52 10.76
C SER A 315 -4.30 1.17 11.57
N ILE A 316 -3.73 2.28 11.07
CA ILE A 316 -2.71 3.05 11.79
C ILE A 316 -3.27 3.62 13.09
N PHE A 317 -4.45 4.26 13.04
CA PHE A 317 -5.09 4.81 14.25
C PHE A 317 -5.43 3.74 15.28
N GLU A 318 -5.93 2.59 14.82
CA GLU A 318 -6.27 1.48 15.72
C GLU A 318 -5.02 0.88 16.36
N THR A 319 -3.95 0.67 15.59
CA THR A 319 -2.66 0.16 16.11
C THR A 319 -2.04 1.15 17.10
N ALA A 320 -2.19 2.46 16.86
CA ALA A 320 -1.71 3.51 17.78
C ALA A 320 -2.47 3.53 19.11
N GLY A 321 -3.74 3.08 19.14
CA GLY A 321 -4.55 3.05 20.35
C GLY A 321 -4.67 4.43 21.00
N GLN A 322 -4.09 4.60 22.19
CA GLN A 322 -4.11 5.89 22.91
C GLN A 322 -2.95 6.83 22.54
N GLN A 323 -1.99 6.36 21.77
CA GLN A 323 -0.89 7.20 21.32
C GLN A 323 -1.38 8.26 20.34
N ARG A 324 -0.97 9.51 20.53
CA ARG A 324 -1.33 10.60 19.60
C ARG A 324 -0.53 10.46 18.31
N VAL A 325 -1.23 10.19 17.22
CA VAL A 325 -0.67 10.15 15.88
C VAL A 325 -1.45 11.06 14.92
N SER A 326 -0.77 11.48 13.87
CA SER A 326 -1.37 12.18 12.73
C SER A 326 -1.20 11.33 11.48
N VAL A 327 -2.27 11.12 10.73
CA VAL A 327 -2.26 10.43 9.46
C VAL A 327 -2.86 11.33 8.39
N THR A 328 -2.07 11.64 7.37
CA THR A 328 -2.47 12.49 6.25
C THR A 328 -2.49 11.64 4.98
N ALA A 329 -3.63 11.64 4.29
CA ALA A 329 -3.73 11.01 2.96
C ALA A 329 -3.36 12.02 1.88
N THR A 330 -2.62 11.55 0.85
CA THR A 330 -2.17 12.40 -0.26
C THR A 330 -3.26 12.68 -1.27
N GLN A 331 -4.16 11.73 -1.43
CA GLN A 331 -5.26 11.80 -2.38
C GLN A 331 -6.52 11.14 -1.80
N ARG A 332 -7.68 11.52 -2.34
CA ARG A 332 -8.95 10.86 -2.05
C ARG A 332 -9.73 10.69 -3.36
N ARG A 333 -10.40 9.55 -3.51
CA ARG A 333 -11.31 9.31 -4.63
C ARG A 333 -12.36 10.41 -4.67
N ASP A 334 -12.64 10.92 -5.87
CA ASP A 334 -13.63 12.00 -6.15
C ASP A 334 -13.29 13.37 -5.51
N HIS A 335 -12.05 13.57 -5.04
CA HIS A 335 -11.52 14.85 -4.58
C HIS A 335 -10.22 15.15 -5.35
N ASP A 336 -10.39 15.62 -6.60
CA ASP A 336 -9.27 16.08 -7.45
C ASP A 336 -8.97 17.56 -7.15
#